data_caaf7e37f5efe4523046a14a29de4597
#
_entry.id   caaf7e37f5efe4523046a14a29de4597
#
_cell.length_a   1.000
_cell.length_b   1.000
_cell.length_c   1.000
_cell.angle_alpha   90.00
_cell.angle_beta   90.00
_cell.angle_gamma   90.00
#
_symmetry.space_group_name_H-M   'P 1'
#
loop_
_entity.id
_entity.type
_entity.pdbx_description
1 polymer ?
#
loop_
_entity_poly.entity_id
_entity_poly.type
_entity_poly.pdbx_seq_one_letter_code
_entity_poly.pdbx_strand_id
1 'polypeptide(L)'
;MGKSIPAIVTPEVLQWARGLDRISIEEIALKLKVDVAKIEAWENGSEYPTLPQAKRLAKQYRVPFAYLYLPDTPQKTKRLDKVDYRTFGNWGIEEMSRELRWFLRDIEERRDTMIELYQETELEPLSFTLNLSLDSTEETLAIQLRKILSLNDDNQIKFRKPEVALSYCIAKLEEQDFLVFQATKIQPEEM
;
A
#
# COMPACT_ATOMS: atom_id res chain seq x y z
N MET A 1 -21.86 24.62 26.61
CA MET A 1 -21.44 23.62 25.59
C MET A 1 -21.04 24.39 24.33
N GLY A 2 -19.74 24.43 23.99
CA GLY A 2 -19.29 25.13 22.78
C GLY A 2 -19.88 24.47 21.53
N LYS A 3 -20.43 25.25 20.61
CA LYS A 3 -20.89 24.77 19.31
C LYS A 3 -19.67 24.14 18.61
N SER A 4 -19.72 22.84 18.37
CA SER A 4 -18.69 22.15 17.60
C SER A 4 -18.74 22.65 16.16
N ILE A 5 -17.61 23.09 15.63
CA ILE A 5 -17.52 23.62 14.26
C ILE A 5 -17.69 22.44 13.29
N PRO A 6 -18.64 22.53 12.33
CA PRO A 6 -18.80 21.50 11.31
C PRO A 6 -17.58 21.53 10.35
N ALA A 7 -17.13 20.35 9.96
CA ALA A 7 -16.14 20.18 8.93
C ALA A 7 -16.88 19.97 7.60
N ILE A 8 -16.82 20.96 6.71
CA ILE A 8 -17.46 20.89 5.39
C ILE A 8 -16.62 20.00 4.49
N VAL A 9 -16.75 18.70 4.66
CA VAL A 9 -16.05 17.67 3.86
C VAL A 9 -16.88 17.33 2.62
N THR A 10 -16.22 16.83 1.58
CA THR A 10 -16.87 16.43 0.33
C THR A 10 -17.47 15.03 0.49
N PRO A 11 -18.80 14.86 0.37
CA PRO A 11 -19.49 13.59 0.59
C PRO A 11 -18.96 12.45 -0.29
N GLU A 12 -18.73 12.71 -1.57
CA GLU A 12 -18.22 11.75 -2.54
C GLU A 12 -16.82 11.26 -2.17
N VAL A 13 -16.01 12.15 -1.59
CA VAL A 13 -14.66 11.79 -1.12
C VAL A 13 -14.73 10.95 0.15
N LEU A 14 -15.73 11.17 1.03
CA LEU A 14 -15.96 10.29 2.18
C LEU A 14 -16.32 8.87 1.75
N GLN A 15 -17.27 8.73 0.80
CA GLN A 15 -17.67 7.44 0.25
C GLN A 15 -16.49 6.73 -0.41
N TRP A 16 -15.74 7.47 -1.24
CA TRP A 16 -14.53 6.97 -1.88
C TRP A 16 -13.50 6.47 -0.86
N ALA A 17 -13.19 7.26 0.16
CA ALA A 17 -12.21 6.91 1.19
C ALA A 17 -12.60 5.66 1.98
N ARG A 18 -13.90 5.51 2.31
CA ARG A 18 -14.42 4.30 2.93
C ARG A 18 -14.33 3.09 2.00
N GLY A 19 -14.61 3.31 0.71
CA GLY A 19 -14.58 2.28 -0.34
C GLY A 19 -13.19 1.71 -0.60
N LEU A 20 -12.10 2.48 -0.36
CA LEU A 20 -10.72 2.03 -0.56
C LEU A 20 -10.40 0.72 0.20
N ASP A 21 -10.90 0.61 1.43
CA ASP A 21 -10.68 -0.54 2.31
C ASP A 21 -11.95 -1.39 2.50
N ARG A 22 -13.00 -1.13 1.70
CA ARG A 22 -14.30 -1.83 1.77
C ARG A 22 -14.89 -1.83 3.19
N ILE A 23 -14.73 -0.74 3.94
CA ILE A 23 -15.29 -0.61 5.28
C ILE A 23 -16.79 -0.44 5.16
N SER A 24 -17.59 -1.23 5.91
CA SER A 24 -19.04 -1.03 5.94
C SER A 24 -19.43 0.22 6.75
N ILE A 25 -20.63 0.75 6.49
CA ILE A 25 -21.15 1.91 7.22
C ILE A 25 -21.33 1.56 8.71
N GLU A 26 -21.78 0.35 8.99
CA GLU A 26 -21.97 -0.16 10.36
C GLU A 26 -20.63 -0.24 11.11
N GLU A 27 -19.60 -0.72 10.43
CA GLU A 27 -18.26 -0.84 11.05
C GLU A 27 -17.70 0.54 11.42
N ILE A 28 -17.81 1.53 10.53
CA ILE A 28 -17.30 2.87 10.82
C ILE A 28 -18.13 3.58 11.88
N ALA A 29 -19.46 3.39 11.86
CA ALA A 29 -20.36 3.91 12.88
C ALA A 29 -19.98 3.39 14.27
N LEU A 30 -19.72 2.09 14.39
CA LEU A 30 -19.26 1.44 15.62
C LEU A 30 -17.91 2.01 16.10
N LYS A 31 -16.93 2.15 15.20
CA LYS A 31 -15.59 2.70 15.52
C LYS A 31 -15.63 4.16 15.97
N LEU A 32 -16.53 4.94 15.40
CA LEU A 32 -16.69 6.35 15.77
C LEU A 32 -17.65 6.55 16.96
N LYS A 33 -18.40 5.50 17.33
CA LYS A 33 -19.46 5.55 18.35
C LYS A 33 -20.54 6.57 17.99
N VAL A 34 -21.05 6.47 16.76
CA VAL A 34 -22.16 7.25 16.22
C VAL A 34 -23.19 6.32 15.59
N ASP A 35 -24.40 6.82 15.36
CA ASP A 35 -25.44 6.07 14.66
C ASP A 35 -25.08 5.90 13.16
N VAL A 36 -25.50 4.78 12.58
CA VAL A 36 -25.35 4.48 11.14
C VAL A 36 -25.94 5.63 10.30
N ALA A 37 -27.13 6.11 10.66
CA ALA A 37 -27.79 7.22 9.97
C ALA A 37 -26.94 8.49 9.90
N LYS A 38 -26.02 8.72 10.88
CA LYS A 38 -25.12 9.86 10.83
C LYS A 38 -24.01 9.69 9.78
N ILE A 39 -23.48 8.49 9.63
CA ILE A 39 -22.50 8.22 8.57
C ILE A 39 -23.15 8.40 7.20
N GLU A 40 -24.38 7.87 7.02
CA GLU A 40 -25.15 8.05 5.80
C GLU A 40 -25.42 9.53 5.52
N ALA A 41 -25.80 10.31 6.54
CA ALA A 41 -26.06 11.74 6.43
C ALA A 41 -24.80 12.53 6.01
N TRP A 42 -23.61 12.13 6.50
CA TRP A 42 -22.34 12.75 6.10
C TRP A 42 -21.93 12.37 4.67
N GLU A 43 -22.19 11.12 4.26
CA GLU A 43 -21.85 10.62 2.92
C GLU A 43 -22.86 11.08 1.83
N ASN A 44 -24.07 11.51 2.19
CA ASN A 44 -25.02 12.10 1.26
C ASN A 44 -25.07 13.64 1.32
N GLY A 45 -24.28 14.26 2.22
CA GLY A 45 -24.18 15.71 2.35
C GLY A 45 -25.34 16.39 3.07
N SER A 46 -26.29 15.64 3.67
CA SER A 46 -27.40 16.23 4.45
C SER A 46 -26.95 16.78 5.81
N GLU A 47 -25.85 16.22 6.37
CA GLU A 47 -25.17 16.72 7.57
C GLU A 47 -23.65 16.72 7.35
N TYR A 48 -22.94 17.42 8.24
CA TYR A 48 -21.48 17.43 8.25
C TYR A 48 -20.94 16.89 9.58
N PRO A 49 -19.86 16.11 9.56
CA PRO A 49 -19.18 15.73 10.79
C PRO A 49 -18.56 16.95 11.46
N THR A 50 -18.36 16.88 12.76
CA THR A 50 -17.53 17.87 13.46
C THR A 50 -16.05 17.69 13.08
N LEU A 51 -15.23 18.73 13.25
CA LEU A 51 -13.81 18.66 12.95
C LEU A 51 -13.09 17.47 13.64
N PRO A 52 -13.34 17.16 14.94
CA PRO A 52 -12.79 15.95 15.56
C PRO A 52 -13.27 14.65 14.91
N GLN A 53 -14.55 14.58 14.49
CA GLN A 53 -15.11 13.41 13.82
C GLN A 53 -14.49 13.22 12.44
N ALA A 54 -14.33 14.29 11.65
CA ALA A 54 -13.69 14.25 10.35
C ALA A 54 -12.22 13.80 10.44
N LYS A 55 -11.47 14.26 11.44
CA LYS A 55 -10.11 13.77 11.72
C LYS A 55 -10.07 12.28 12.07
N ARG A 56 -11.07 11.82 12.84
CA ARG A 56 -11.18 10.38 13.18
C ARG A 56 -11.56 9.56 11.94
N LEU A 57 -12.46 10.06 11.07
CA LEU A 57 -12.80 9.42 9.79
C LEU A 57 -11.53 9.26 8.92
N ALA A 58 -10.77 10.33 8.68
CA ALA A 58 -9.54 10.30 7.91
C ALA A 58 -8.56 9.24 8.44
N LYS A 59 -8.42 9.17 9.79
CA LYS A 59 -7.58 8.15 10.43
C LYS A 59 -8.08 6.73 10.22
N GLN A 60 -9.41 6.51 10.30
CA GLN A 60 -9.99 5.18 10.09
C GLN A 60 -9.91 4.74 8.61
N TYR A 61 -10.07 5.68 7.69
CA TYR A 61 -9.95 5.45 6.25
C TYR A 61 -8.49 5.44 5.76
N ARG A 62 -7.54 5.79 6.65
CA ARG A 62 -6.10 5.86 6.31
C ARG A 62 -5.83 6.74 5.10
N VAL A 63 -6.47 7.90 5.07
CA VAL A 63 -6.25 8.94 4.07
C VAL A 63 -5.79 10.23 4.75
N PRO A 64 -4.99 11.08 4.07
CA PRO A 64 -4.66 12.41 4.56
C PRO A 64 -5.92 13.20 4.87
N PHE A 65 -5.96 13.88 6.04
CA PHE A 65 -7.12 14.65 6.44
C PHE A 65 -7.56 15.70 5.40
N ALA A 66 -6.57 16.31 4.74
CA ALA A 66 -6.81 17.30 3.70
C ALA A 66 -7.58 16.73 2.49
N TYR A 67 -7.47 15.42 2.22
CA TYR A 67 -8.19 14.79 1.11
C TYR A 67 -9.71 14.89 1.25
N LEU A 68 -10.23 14.88 2.48
CA LEU A 68 -11.66 15.02 2.72
C LEU A 68 -12.26 16.35 2.25
N TYR A 69 -11.42 17.32 1.91
CA TYR A 69 -11.81 18.65 1.40
C TYR A 69 -11.54 18.82 -0.09
N LEU A 70 -11.07 17.80 -0.78
CA LEU A 70 -10.91 17.87 -2.22
C LEU A 70 -12.28 18.01 -2.91
N PRO A 71 -12.38 18.80 -3.98
CA PRO A 71 -13.64 18.95 -4.70
C PRO A 71 -14.10 17.66 -5.37
N ASP A 72 -13.14 16.82 -5.77
CA ASP A 72 -13.35 15.54 -6.46
C ASP A 72 -12.52 14.43 -5.81
N THR A 73 -12.92 13.19 -6.06
CA THR A 73 -12.15 12.03 -5.62
C THR A 73 -10.78 12.00 -6.30
N PRO A 74 -9.69 11.69 -5.57
CA PRO A 74 -8.36 11.59 -6.16
C PRO A 74 -8.34 10.55 -7.30
N GLN A 75 -8.00 11.01 -8.51
CA GLN A 75 -7.95 10.14 -9.70
C GLN A 75 -6.79 9.13 -9.68
N LYS A 76 -5.81 9.33 -8.80
CA LYS A 76 -4.58 8.54 -8.75
C LYS A 76 -4.67 7.23 -7.97
N THR A 77 -5.81 6.84 -7.45
CA THR A 77 -5.95 5.47 -6.99
C THR A 77 -6.05 4.56 -8.21
N LYS A 78 -4.88 4.27 -8.81
CA LYS A 78 -4.79 3.08 -9.67
C LYS A 78 -5.35 1.93 -8.85
N ARG A 79 -6.46 1.38 -9.29
CA ARG A 79 -6.96 0.14 -8.70
C ARG A 79 -5.83 -0.86 -8.72
N LEU A 80 -5.65 -1.60 -7.65
CA LEU A 80 -4.78 -2.78 -7.56
C LEU A 80 -5.14 -3.85 -8.61
N ASP A 81 -5.96 -3.51 -9.60
CA ASP A 81 -6.57 -4.38 -10.60
C ASP A 81 -5.57 -5.10 -11.53
N LYS A 82 -4.28 -4.80 -11.41
CA LYS A 82 -3.24 -5.35 -12.31
C LYS A 82 -2.07 -6.03 -11.60
N VAL A 83 -2.16 -6.28 -10.32
CA VAL A 83 -1.10 -7.00 -9.65
C VAL A 83 -1.39 -8.49 -9.80
N ASP A 84 -0.56 -9.14 -10.61
CA ASP A 84 -0.52 -10.61 -10.73
C ASP A 84 0.04 -11.15 -9.40
N TYR A 85 -0.83 -11.30 -8.43
CA TYR A 85 -0.47 -11.90 -7.15
C TYR A 85 -0.41 -13.40 -7.34
N ARG A 86 0.78 -13.93 -7.49
CA ARG A 86 1.04 -15.37 -7.40
C ARG A 86 0.92 -15.82 -5.95
N THR A 87 -0.30 -15.83 -5.45
CA THR A 87 -0.61 -16.35 -4.13
C THR A 87 -0.74 -17.88 -4.18
N PHE A 88 -0.27 -18.54 -3.14
CA PHE A 88 -0.59 -19.95 -2.91
C PHE A 88 -2.12 -20.08 -2.77
N GLY A 89 -2.80 -20.56 -3.80
CA GLY A 89 -4.21 -20.89 -3.73
C GLY A 89 -5.20 -20.06 -4.55
N ASN A 90 -4.77 -19.25 -5.53
CA ASN A 90 -5.70 -18.48 -6.40
C ASN A 90 -6.61 -17.49 -5.63
N TRP A 91 -6.14 -16.90 -4.56
CA TRP A 91 -6.88 -15.90 -3.79
C TRP A 91 -6.99 -14.62 -4.62
N GLY A 92 -8.22 -14.22 -4.92
CA GLY A 92 -8.48 -12.98 -5.64
C GLY A 92 -8.24 -11.75 -4.75
N ILE A 93 -8.11 -10.58 -5.38
CA ILE A 93 -8.03 -9.26 -4.68
C ILE A 93 -9.18 -9.08 -3.69
N GLU A 94 -10.30 -9.77 -3.91
CA GLU A 94 -11.49 -9.70 -3.06
C GLU A 94 -11.28 -10.32 -1.66
N GLU A 95 -10.36 -11.27 -1.54
CA GLU A 95 -10.08 -12.03 -0.31
C GLU A 95 -8.92 -11.45 0.50
N MET A 96 -8.23 -10.41 -0.02
CA MET A 96 -7.13 -9.77 0.70
C MET A 96 -7.60 -9.13 1.99
N SER A 97 -6.79 -9.27 3.04
CA SER A 97 -7.01 -8.54 4.29
C SER A 97 -6.93 -7.02 4.06
N ARG A 98 -7.56 -6.26 4.96
CA ARG A 98 -7.48 -4.80 4.92
C ARG A 98 -6.04 -4.32 5.09
N GLU A 99 -5.30 -4.97 5.96
CA GLU A 99 -3.90 -4.69 6.27
C GLU A 99 -3.02 -4.85 5.02
N LEU A 100 -3.23 -5.93 4.27
CA LEU A 100 -2.50 -6.17 3.02
C LEU A 100 -2.85 -5.12 1.95
N ARG A 101 -4.15 -4.83 1.73
CA ARG A 101 -4.56 -3.79 0.77
C ARG A 101 -3.96 -2.43 1.10
N TRP A 102 -3.95 -2.08 2.39
CA TRP A 102 -3.34 -0.84 2.82
C TRP A 102 -1.83 -0.81 2.59
N PHE A 103 -1.13 -1.91 2.93
CA PHE A 103 0.30 -2.04 2.72
C PHE A 103 0.68 -1.89 1.23
N LEU A 104 -0.09 -2.51 0.34
CA LEU A 104 0.13 -2.42 -1.10
C LEU A 104 -0.07 -0.99 -1.62
N ARG A 105 -1.08 -0.26 -1.13
CA ARG A 105 -1.25 1.15 -1.47
C ARG A 105 -0.07 2.02 -1.00
N ASP A 106 0.43 1.78 0.21
CA ASP A 106 1.59 2.51 0.74
C ASP A 106 2.84 2.25 -0.11
N ILE A 107 3.02 1.01 -0.57
CA ILE A 107 4.10 0.66 -1.51
C ILE A 107 3.97 1.41 -2.84
N GLU A 108 2.77 1.43 -3.43
CA GLU A 108 2.53 2.13 -4.69
C GLU A 108 2.78 3.64 -4.56
N GLU A 109 2.31 4.26 -3.49
CA GLU A 109 2.54 5.68 -3.21
C GLU A 109 4.04 6.00 -3.06
N ARG A 110 4.78 5.16 -2.34
CA ARG A 110 6.23 5.30 -2.18
C ARG A 110 6.98 5.13 -3.50
N ARG A 111 6.58 4.16 -4.31
CA ARG A 111 7.15 3.97 -5.66
C ARG A 111 6.90 5.19 -6.53
N ASP A 112 5.67 5.70 -6.56
CA ASP A 112 5.32 6.85 -7.38
C ASP A 112 6.07 8.10 -6.92
N THR A 113 6.20 8.31 -5.60
CA THR A 113 7.04 9.38 -5.02
C THR A 113 8.51 9.26 -5.45
N MET A 114 9.06 8.03 -5.47
CA MET A 114 10.44 7.80 -5.91
C MET A 114 10.61 8.14 -7.40
N ILE A 115 9.64 7.75 -8.24
CA ILE A 115 9.65 8.09 -9.67
C ILE A 115 9.60 9.61 -9.87
N GLU A 116 8.75 10.32 -9.12
CA GLU A 116 8.67 11.78 -9.16
C GLU A 116 10.01 12.41 -8.75
N LEU A 117 10.67 11.91 -7.70
CA LEU A 117 11.99 12.38 -7.26
C LEU A 117 13.08 12.17 -8.33
N TYR A 118 13.09 11.02 -9.01
CA TYR A 118 14.03 10.81 -10.13
C TYR A 118 13.80 11.82 -11.25
N GLN A 119 12.54 12.11 -11.59
CA GLN A 119 12.20 13.09 -12.61
C GLN A 119 12.61 14.51 -12.22
N GLU A 120 12.42 14.90 -10.95
CA GLU A 120 12.78 16.23 -10.44
C GLU A 120 14.29 16.43 -10.32
N THR A 121 15.04 15.38 -10.03
CA THR A 121 16.49 15.43 -9.84
C THR A 121 17.29 15.14 -11.12
N GLU A 122 16.60 14.93 -12.26
CA GLU A 122 17.20 14.55 -13.54
C GLU A 122 18.08 13.27 -13.44
N LEU A 123 17.86 12.45 -12.42
CA LEU A 123 18.49 11.15 -12.28
C LEU A 123 17.73 10.11 -13.07
N GLU A 124 18.43 9.37 -13.90
CA GLU A 124 17.83 8.20 -14.56
C GLU A 124 17.96 6.97 -13.66
N PRO A 125 16.85 6.24 -13.40
CA PRO A 125 16.93 4.98 -12.69
C PRO A 125 17.76 3.98 -13.50
N LEU A 126 18.50 3.09 -12.84
CA LEU A 126 19.22 2.03 -13.50
C LEU A 126 18.23 1.20 -14.33
N SER A 127 18.55 0.99 -15.60
CA SER A 127 17.72 0.12 -16.43
C SER A 127 17.86 -1.31 -15.94
N PHE A 128 16.75 -1.90 -15.49
CA PHE A 128 16.72 -3.29 -15.12
C PHE A 128 16.92 -4.17 -16.37
N THR A 129 18.08 -4.81 -16.46
CA THR A 129 18.51 -5.57 -17.65
C THR A 129 18.31 -7.09 -17.51
N LEU A 130 17.70 -7.55 -16.42
CA LEU A 130 17.48 -8.96 -16.19
C LEU A 130 16.33 -9.49 -17.06
N ASN A 131 16.68 -10.10 -18.17
CA ASN A 131 15.73 -10.83 -19.00
C ASN A 131 15.64 -12.28 -18.52
N LEU A 132 14.77 -12.53 -17.55
CA LEU A 132 14.40 -13.88 -17.14
C LEU A 132 13.26 -14.38 -18.04
N SER A 133 13.52 -15.43 -18.81
CA SER A 133 12.48 -16.12 -19.57
C SER A 133 11.84 -17.20 -18.71
N LEU A 134 10.50 -17.28 -18.75
CA LEU A 134 9.75 -18.38 -18.14
C LEU A 134 10.06 -19.75 -18.77
N ASP A 135 10.66 -19.74 -19.98
CA ASP A 135 11.09 -20.96 -20.67
C ASP A 135 12.47 -21.46 -20.18
N SER A 136 13.15 -20.68 -19.32
CA SER A 136 14.43 -21.09 -18.74
C SER A 136 14.23 -22.12 -17.65
N THR A 137 15.19 -23.04 -17.49
CA THR A 137 15.15 -23.99 -16.37
C THR A 137 15.35 -23.29 -15.03
N GLU A 138 14.83 -23.88 -13.96
CA GLU A 138 14.96 -23.36 -12.60
C GLU A 138 16.44 -23.16 -12.20
N GLU A 139 17.31 -24.08 -12.60
CA GLU A 139 18.74 -23.99 -12.35
C GLU A 139 19.38 -22.79 -13.06
N THR A 140 18.99 -22.52 -14.31
CA THR A 140 19.49 -21.38 -15.08
C THR A 140 19.07 -20.06 -14.42
N LEU A 141 17.79 -19.97 -14.00
CA LEU A 141 17.27 -18.81 -13.29
C LEU A 141 17.97 -18.60 -11.95
N ALA A 142 18.20 -19.68 -11.20
CA ALA A 142 18.91 -19.64 -9.93
C ALA A 142 20.36 -19.13 -10.10
N ILE A 143 21.07 -19.60 -11.11
CA ILE A 143 22.45 -19.15 -11.42
C ILE A 143 22.46 -17.65 -11.75
N GLN A 144 21.51 -17.18 -12.56
CA GLN A 144 21.42 -15.76 -12.93
C GLN A 144 21.11 -14.87 -11.72
N LEU A 145 20.15 -15.28 -10.88
CA LEU A 145 19.83 -14.56 -9.66
C LEU A 145 21.00 -14.54 -8.66
N ARG A 146 21.68 -15.68 -8.48
CA ARG A 146 22.88 -15.73 -7.61
C ARG A 146 23.97 -14.79 -8.10
N LYS A 147 24.15 -14.66 -9.41
CA LYS A 147 25.12 -13.72 -10.00
C LYS A 147 24.77 -12.26 -9.70
N ILE A 148 23.48 -11.88 -9.86
CA ILE A 148 22.99 -10.52 -9.58
C ILE A 148 23.16 -10.18 -8.10
N LEU A 149 22.78 -11.09 -7.23
CA LEU A 149 22.92 -10.94 -5.78
C LEU A 149 24.36 -11.10 -5.29
N SER A 150 25.32 -11.36 -6.20
CA SER A 150 26.70 -11.66 -5.85
C SER A 150 26.81 -12.78 -4.80
N LEU A 151 25.87 -13.73 -4.84
CA LEU A 151 25.82 -14.89 -3.94
C LEU A 151 26.75 -15.99 -4.47
N ASN A 152 27.96 -16.04 -3.94
CA ASN A 152 28.88 -17.15 -4.12
C ASN A 152 28.98 -17.98 -2.83
N ASP A 153 29.59 -19.16 -2.92
CA ASP A 153 29.70 -20.06 -1.78
C ASP A 153 30.49 -19.44 -0.62
N ASP A 154 31.53 -18.63 -0.91
CA ASP A 154 32.32 -17.94 0.11
C ASP A 154 31.52 -16.90 0.90
N ASN A 155 30.58 -16.20 0.25
CA ASN A 155 29.73 -15.23 0.90
C ASN A 155 28.59 -15.93 1.66
N GLN A 156 28.02 -16.98 1.09
CA GLN A 156 26.93 -17.73 1.68
C GLN A 156 27.33 -18.42 2.99
N ILE A 157 28.51 -18.99 3.05
CA ILE A 157 29.08 -19.63 4.25
C ILE A 157 29.23 -18.62 5.41
N LYS A 158 29.41 -17.33 5.11
CA LYS A 158 29.55 -16.27 6.12
C LYS A 158 28.24 -15.89 6.78
N PHE A 159 27.10 -16.23 6.19
CA PHE A 159 25.79 -15.93 6.76
C PHE A 159 25.48 -16.87 7.93
N ARG A 160 25.83 -16.44 9.12
CA ARG A 160 25.60 -17.23 10.34
C ARG A 160 24.15 -17.16 10.83
N LYS A 161 23.38 -16.16 10.38
CA LYS A 161 22.01 -15.89 10.76
C LYS A 161 21.17 -15.54 9.54
N PRO A 162 19.90 -16.00 9.47
CA PRO A 162 19.00 -15.69 8.35
C PRO A 162 18.83 -14.19 8.11
N GLU A 163 18.77 -13.37 9.18
CA GLU A 163 18.57 -11.93 9.09
C GLU A 163 19.74 -11.24 8.38
N VAL A 164 20.98 -11.75 8.55
CA VAL A 164 22.18 -11.23 7.87
C VAL A 164 22.11 -11.56 6.39
N ALA A 165 21.69 -12.77 6.03
CA ALA A 165 21.50 -13.18 4.65
C ALA A 165 20.42 -12.33 3.97
N LEU A 166 19.28 -12.14 4.64
CA LEU A 166 18.19 -11.32 4.14
C LEU A 166 18.63 -9.88 3.90
N SER A 167 19.28 -9.24 4.88
CA SER A 167 19.77 -7.86 4.75
C SER A 167 20.78 -7.72 3.60
N TYR A 168 21.64 -8.73 3.39
CA TYR A 168 22.57 -8.76 2.28
C TYR A 168 21.84 -8.83 0.93
N CYS A 169 20.84 -9.72 0.80
CA CYS A 169 20.05 -9.86 -0.43
C CYS A 169 19.28 -8.57 -0.74
N ILE A 170 18.68 -7.95 0.27
CA ILE A 170 17.97 -6.67 0.12
C ILE A 170 18.92 -5.61 -0.40
N ALA A 171 20.08 -5.42 0.24
CA ALA A 171 21.07 -4.42 -0.21
C ALA A 171 21.50 -4.65 -1.66
N LYS A 172 21.69 -5.91 -2.07
CA LYS A 172 22.06 -6.26 -3.46
C LYS A 172 20.95 -6.00 -4.47
N LEU A 173 19.69 -6.16 -4.08
CA LEU A 173 18.53 -5.80 -4.91
C LEU A 173 18.42 -4.27 -5.03
N GLU A 174 18.57 -3.55 -3.92
CA GLU A 174 18.52 -2.09 -3.90
C GLU A 174 19.66 -1.45 -4.73
N GLU A 175 20.84 -2.07 -4.76
CA GLU A 175 21.94 -1.67 -5.67
C GLU A 175 21.55 -1.77 -7.16
N GLN A 176 20.48 -2.48 -7.50
CA GLN A 176 19.93 -2.64 -8.85
C GLN A 176 18.62 -1.86 -9.03
N ASP A 177 18.36 -0.85 -8.22
CA ASP A 177 17.13 -0.02 -8.21
C ASP A 177 15.83 -0.78 -7.95
N PHE A 178 15.89 -1.96 -7.31
CA PHE A 178 14.69 -2.57 -6.76
C PHE A 178 14.29 -1.89 -5.46
N LEU A 179 13.02 -1.54 -5.36
CA LEU A 179 12.43 -1.11 -4.10
C LEU A 179 11.98 -2.35 -3.31
N VAL A 180 12.63 -2.62 -2.19
CA VAL A 180 12.31 -3.79 -1.36
C VAL A 180 11.53 -3.36 -0.12
N PHE A 181 10.31 -3.86 0.01
CA PHE A 181 9.43 -3.57 1.14
C PHE A 181 9.24 -4.80 2.01
N GLN A 182 9.26 -4.60 3.32
CA GLN A 182 9.05 -5.67 4.29
C GLN A 182 7.77 -5.43 5.09
N ALA A 183 6.85 -6.38 5.07
CA ALA A 183 5.64 -6.37 5.88
C ALA A 183 5.93 -6.99 7.26
N THR A 184 5.83 -6.20 8.33
CA THR A 184 6.08 -6.69 9.71
C THR A 184 4.79 -7.00 10.49
N LYS A 185 3.63 -6.60 9.97
CA LYS A 185 2.34 -6.70 10.65
C LYS A 185 1.30 -7.52 9.92
N ILE A 186 1.66 -8.06 8.77
CA ILE A 186 0.79 -8.89 7.95
C ILE A 186 1.17 -10.33 8.26
N GLN A 187 0.18 -11.16 8.61
CA GLN A 187 0.41 -12.57 8.88
C GLN A 187 0.74 -13.30 7.56
N PRO A 188 1.60 -14.34 7.59
CA PRO A 188 1.95 -15.09 6.37
C PRO A 188 0.73 -15.67 5.64
N GLU A 189 -0.33 -16.01 6.38
CA GLU A 189 -1.59 -16.54 5.84
C GLU A 189 -2.41 -15.47 5.09
N GLU A 190 -2.06 -14.20 5.21
CA GLU A 190 -2.71 -13.06 4.55
C GLU A 190 -1.95 -12.59 3.31
N MET A 191 -0.76 -13.17 3.05
CA MET A 191 0.08 -12.93 1.89
C MET A 191 -0.10 -14.05 0.86
#